data_9cffdd49a8b03c1d7be42ae4c0a77bcd
#
_entry.id   9cffdd49a8b03c1d7be42ae4c0a77bcd
#
_cell.length_a   1.000
_cell.length_b   1.000
_cell.length_c   1.000
_cell.angle_alpha   90.00
_cell.angle_beta   90.00
_cell.angle_gamma   90.00
#
_symmetry.space_group_name_H-M   'P 1'
#
loop_
_entity.id
_entity.type
_entity.pdbx_description
1 polymer ?
#
loop_
_entity_poly.entity_id
_entity_poly.type
_entity_poly.pdbx_seq_one_letter_code
_entity_poly.pdbx_strand_id
1 'polypeptide(L)'
;MKRYIVGISGASGIVLAVKLIQELSKMQYDVEVILSTAAMKTLYYELDTSSLLSLIPEESHRYIHQHNIKSIESKLASGSYHVDGTIIVPCSMATVAAISIGLGDNLLRRVADVALKERRKLILVPRESPLHSIHLENLLKLSQNGAIILPPMPMWYFKPQTIEDITNDIVGKILSLLDIENNLEKVWTNPA
;
A
#
# COMPACT_ATOMS: atom_id res chain seq x y z
N MET A 1 7.15 4.27 18.91
CA MET A 1 7.47 4.44 17.47
C MET A 1 6.26 3.97 16.68
N LYS A 2 5.79 4.72 15.68
CA LYS A 2 4.67 4.30 14.83
C LYS A 2 5.08 3.13 13.94
N ARG A 3 4.14 2.28 13.58
CA ARG A 3 4.37 1.08 12.78
C ARG A 3 3.31 0.93 11.70
N TYR A 4 3.75 0.67 10.47
CA TYR A 4 2.89 0.49 9.32
C TYR A 4 3.18 -0.80 8.59
N ILE A 5 2.14 -1.46 8.09
CA ILE A 5 2.28 -2.61 7.19
C ILE A 5 2.11 -2.12 5.76
N VAL A 6 3.09 -2.42 4.91
CA VAL A 6 3.03 -2.19 3.47
C VAL A 6 3.00 -3.52 2.75
N GLY A 7 1.81 -3.90 2.31
CA GLY A 7 1.59 -5.08 1.48
C GLY A 7 1.71 -4.73 -0.01
N ILE A 8 2.43 -5.55 -0.78
CA ILE A 8 2.68 -5.33 -2.21
C ILE A 8 2.17 -6.53 -2.98
N SER A 9 1.13 -6.35 -3.79
CA SER A 9 0.60 -7.42 -4.62
C SER A 9 0.97 -7.24 -6.10
N GLY A 10 0.63 -8.23 -6.94
CA GLY A 10 1.09 -8.29 -8.32
C GLY A 10 0.29 -7.40 -9.30
N ALA A 11 0.15 -6.12 -9.00
CA ALA A 11 -0.38 -5.13 -9.93
C ALA A 11 0.74 -4.15 -10.33
N SER A 12 0.60 -3.46 -11.46
CA SER A 12 1.53 -2.41 -11.87
C SER A 12 1.47 -1.20 -10.93
N GLY A 13 2.59 -0.51 -10.76
CA GLY A 13 2.74 0.65 -9.89
C GLY A 13 3.57 0.37 -8.64
N ILE A 14 4.54 -0.54 -8.71
CA ILE A 14 5.49 -0.85 -7.62
C ILE A 14 6.23 0.39 -7.14
N VAL A 15 6.48 1.36 -8.03
CA VAL A 15 7.10 2.64 -7.69
C VAL A 15 6.39 3.37 -6.54
N LEU A 16 5.06 3.24 -6.44
CA LEU A 16 4.27 3.80 -5.34
C LEU A 16 4.63 3.17 -4.00
N ALA A 17 4.80 1.84 -3.97
CA ALA A 17 5.21 1.12 -2.76
C ALA A 17 6.62 1.51 -2.33
N VAL A 18 7.55 1.56 -3.28
CA VAL A 18 8.94 1.99 -3.02
C VAL A 18 8.96 3.38 -2.40
N LYS A 19 8.29 4.34 -3.03
CA LYS A 19 8.22 5.72 -2.54
C LYS A 19 7.57 5.81 -1.15
N LEU A 20 6.47 5.10 -0.91
CA LEU A 20 5.82 5.07 0.40
C LEU A 20 6.75 4.52 1.49
N ILE A 21 7.47 3.42 1.21
CA ILE A 21 8.43 2.83 2.14
C ILE A 21 9.58 3.80 2.42
N GLN A 22 10.10 4.48 1.40
CA GLN A 22 11.13 5.51 1.56
C GLN A 22 10.67 6.63 2.50
N GLU A 23 9.47 7.17 2.29
CA GLU A 23 8.95 8.28 3.11
C GLU A 23 8.69 7.83 4.57
N LEU A 24 8.07 6.66 4.77
CA LEU A 24 7.81 6.15 6.12
C LEU A 24 9.10 5.85 6.87
N SER A 25 10.09 5.22 6.24
CA SER A 25 11.37 4.89 6.87
C SER A 25 12.25 6.11 7.11
N LYS A 26 12.19 7.13 6.24
CA LYS A 26 12.83 8.45 6.45
C LYS A 26 12.28 9.16 7.71
N MET A 27 10.99 8.97 8.00
CA MET A 27 10.34 9.45 9.23
C MET A 27 10.64 8.59 10.45
N GLN A 28 11.51 7.58 10.32
CA GLN A 28 11.92 6.64 11.37
C GLN A 28 10.75 5.80 11.92
N TYR A 29 9.75 5.48 11.09
CA TYR A 29 8.68 4.56 11.43
C TYR A 29 9.07 3.12 11.07
N ASP A 30 8.62 2.14 11.88
CA ASP A 30 8.75 0.72 11.53
C ASP A 30 7.86 0.41 10.31
N VAL A 31 8.44 -0.16 9.27
CA VAL A 31 7.74 -0.57 8.06
C VAL A 31 7.84 -2.07 7.88
N GLU A 32 6.74 -2.76 8.16
CA GLU A 32 6.58 -4.20 8.01
C GLU A 32 6.14 -4.49 6.57
N VAL A 33 7.03 -5.05 5.76
CA VAL A 33 6.83 -5.20 4.31
C VAL A 33 6.50 -6.65 3.95
N ILE A 34 5.44 -6.84 3.15
CA ILE A 34 5.02 -8.16 2.67
C ILE A 34 4.87 -8.10 1.15
N LEU A 35 5.72 -8.83 0.41
CA LEU A 35 5.62 -8.94 -1.05
C LEU A 35 4.98 -10.26 -1.45
N SER A 36 4.03 -10.21 -2.39
CA SER A 36 3.56 -11.42 -3.07
C SER A 36 4.58 -11.91 -4.10
N THR A 37 4.51 -13.20 -4.46
CA THR A 37 5.34 -13.75 -5.53
C THR A 37 5.13 -13.01 -6.86
N ALA A 38 3.90 -12.57 -7.14
CA ALA A 38 3.61 -11.76 -8.32
C ALA A 38 4.23 -10.37 -8.22
N ALA A 39 4.22 -9.75 -7.02
CA ALA A 39 4.88 -8.45 -6.80
C ALA A 39 6.39 -8.50 -7.04
N MET A 40 7.05 -9.61 -6.67
CA MET A 40 8.49 -9.78 -6.95
C MET A 40 8.77 -9.79 -8.45
N LYS A 41 7.90 -10.41 -9.26
CA LYS A 41 8.01 -10.37 -10.73
C LYS A 41 7.75 -8.96 -11.26
N THR A 42 6.74 -8.28 -10.76
CA THR A 42 6.42 -6.90 -11.18
C THR A 42 7.56 -5.94 -10.81
N LEU A 43 8.18 -6.11 -9.65
CA LEU A 43 9.36 -5.35 -9.23
C LEU A 43 10.50 -5.46 -10.25
N TYR A 44 10.78 -6.68 -10.71
CA TYR A 44 11.79 -6.91 -11.72
C TYR A 44 11.45 -6.26 -13.06
N TYR A 45 10.19 -6.38 -13.53
CA TYR A 45 9.77 -5.83 -14.81
C TYR A 45 9.65 -4.30 -14.83
N GLU A 46 9.33 -3.66 -13.71
CA GLU A 46 9.12 -2.21 -13.66
C GLU A 46 10.39 -1.44 -13.24
N LEU A 47 11.26 -2.05 -12.40
CA LEU A 47 12.37 -1.35 -11.76
C LEU A 47 13.72 -2.07 -11.91
N ASP A 48 13.80 -3.08 -12.79
CA ASP A 48 15.03 -3.82 -13.16
C ASP A 48 15.79 -4.39 -11.95
N THR A 49 15.09 -4.71 -10.86
CA THR A 49 15.70 -5.28 -9.66
C THR A 49 14.84 -6.37 -9.03
N SER A 50 15.47 -7.35 -8.40
CA SER A 50 14.82 -8.36 -7.57
C SER A 50 14.85 -8.03 -6.08
N SER A 51 15.50 -6.94 -5.68
CA SER A 51 15.65 -6.53 -4.28
C SER A 51 14.97 -5.19 -4.04
N LEU A 52 13.90 -5.19 -3.23
CA LEU A 52 13.25 -3.96 -2.80
C LEU A 52 14.23 -3.04 -2.04
N LEU A 53 15.08 -3.61 -1.21
CA LEU A 53 16.03 -2.83 -0.39
C LEU A 53 17.05 -2.08 -1.24
N SER A 54 17.41 -2.58 -2.44
CA SER A 54 18.33 -1.85 -3.32
C SER A 54 17.80 -0.50 -3.81
N LEU A 55 16.49 -0.26 -3.69
CA LEU A 55 15.81 0.97 -4.05
C LEU A 55 15.62 1.93 -2.87
N ILE A 56 16.05 1.54 -1.67
CA ILE A 56 15.86 2.29 -0.43
C ILE A 56 17.23 2.73 0.10
N PRO A 57 17.39 3.97 0.57
CA PRO A 57 18.63 4.42 1.21
C PRO A 57 19.07 3.51 2.37
N GLU A 58 20.36 3.18 2.45
CA GLU A 58 20.89 2.20 3.41
C GLU A 58 20.61 2.59 4.86
N GLU A 59 20.70 3.87 5.19
CA GLU A 59 20.39 4.40 6.52
C GLU A 59 18.95 4.12 6.98
N SER A 60 18.04 3.88 6.04
CA SER A 60 16.63 3.56 6.30
C SER A 60 16.38 2.07 6.53
N HIS A 61 17.31 1.19 6.15
CA HIS A 61 17.11 -0.27 6.18
C HIS A 61 16.76 -0.79 7.57
N ARG A 62 17.30 -0.17 8.64
CA ARG A 62 17.01 -0.55 10.04
C ARG A 62 15.53 -0.41 10.44
N TYR A 63 14.75 0.34 9.68
CA TYR A 63 13.32 0.54 9.92
C TYR A 63 12.44 -0.38 9.06
N ILE A 64 13.03 -1.18 8.17
CA ILE A 64 12.30 -2.00 7.19
C ILE A 64 12.44 -3.48 7.54
N HIS A 65 11.31 -4.13 7.78
CA HIS A 65 11.23 -5.53 8.17
C HIS A 65 10.46 -6.31 7.10
N GLN A 66 11.16 -7.10 6.30
CA GLN A 66 10.53 -7.92 5.26
C GLN A 66 10.03 -9.25 5.82
N HIS A 67 8.81 -9.63 5.47
CA HIS A 67 8.17 -10.86 5.90
C HIS A 67 7.87 -11.78 4.72
N ASN A 68 8.04 -13.08 4.94
CA ASN A 68 7.62 -14.07 3.97
C ASN A 68 6.08 -14.12 3.93
N ILE A 69 5.52 -14.03 2.73
CA ILE A 69 4.07 -14.07 2.51
C ILE A 69 3.40 -15.36 3.05
N LYS A 70 4.15 -16.45 3.16
CA LYS A 70 3.67 -17.74 3.67
C LYS A 70 3.66 -17.83 5.19
N SER A 71 4.32 -16.90 5.91
CA SER A 71 4.45 -16.91 7.38
C SER A 71 3.17 -16.44 8.08
N ILE A 72 2.15 -17.26 8.01
CA ILE A 72 0.84 -16.99 8.65
C ILE A 72 0.94 -17.01 10.20
N GLU A 73 1.99 -17.63 10.74
CA GLU A 73 2.34 -17.63 12.17
C GLU A 73 2.97 -16.32 12.65
N SER A 74 3.25 -15.38 11.74
CA SER A 74 3.83 -14.08 12.07
C SER A 74 2.99 -13.30 13.08
N LYS A 75 3.65 -12.55 13.97
CA LYS A 75 3.01 -11.59 14.89
C LYS A 75 2.05 -10.63 14.17
N LEU A 76 2.30 -10.31 12.90
CA LEU A 76 1.46 -9.44 12.08
C LEU A 76 0.06 -10.04 11.82
N ALA A 77 -0.07 -11.37 11.86
CA ALA A 77 -1.34 -12.07 11.69
C ALA A 77 -2.25 -12.00 12.93
N SER A 78 -1.76 -11.43 14.03
CA SER A 78 -2.49 -11.30 15.31
C SER A 78 -3.05 -9.89 15.51
N GLY A 79 -4.32 -9.79 15.94
CA GLY A 79 -4.93 -8.52 16.33
C GLY A 79 -4.31 -7.88 17.57
N SER A 80 -3.61 -8.66 18.43
CA SER A 80 -2.91 -8.14 19.59
C SER A 80 -1.63 -7.37 19.23
N TYR A 81 -1.06 -7.60 18.05
CA TYR A 81 0.09 -6.84 17.57
C TYR A 81 -0.39 -5.50 16.99
N HIS A 82 -0.02 -4.42 17.67
CA HIS A 82 -0.48 -3.09 17.28
C HIS A 82 0.26 -2.57 16.05
N VAL A 83 -0.50 -2.07 15.07
CA VAL A 83 -0.03 -1.31 13.91
C VAL A 83 -0.90 -0.07 13.71
N ASP A 84 -0.31 1.04 13.28
CA ASP A 84 -0.98 2.32 13.10
C ASP A 84 -1.75 2.41 11.76
N GLY A 85 -1.41 1.54 10.81
CA GLY A 85 -2.12 1.41 9.54
C GLY A 85 -1.58 0.28 8.66
N THR A 86 -2.44 -0.23 7.81
CA THR A 86 -2.11 -1.25 6.79
C THR A 86 -2.43 -0.70 5.42
N ILE A 87 -1.47 -0.73 4.52
CA ILE A 87 -1.58 -0.24 3.16
C ILE A 87 -1.24 -1.38 2.20
N ILE A 88 -2.11 -1.65 1.23
CA ILE A 88 -1.78 -2.57 0.14
C ILE A 88 -1.62 -1.77 -1.14
N VAL A 89 -0.38 -1.61 -1.59
CA VAL A 89 0.02 -0.76 -2.70
C VAL A 89 1.16 -1.39 -3.53
N PRO A 90 0.97 -1.59 -4.84
CA PRO A 90 -0.33 -1.64 -5.49
C PRO A 90 -1.16 -2.85 -5.03
N CYS A 91 -2.48 -2.77 -5.19
CA CYS A 91 -3.39 -3.85 -4.86
C CYS A 91 -4.00 -4.45 -6.13
N SER A 92 -3.75 -5.74 -6.40
CA SER A 92 -4.35 -6.45 -7.52
C SER A 92 -5.82 -6.79 -7.25
N MET A 93 -6.65 -6.88 -8.29
CA MET A 93 -8.06 -7.22 -8.13
C MET A 93 -8.26 -8.64 -7.57
N ALA A 94 -7.33 -9.56 -7.78
CA ALA A 94 -7.34 -10.87 -7.11
C ALA A 94 -7.15 -10.73 -5.58
N THR A 95 -6.33 -9.79 -5.14
CA THR A 95 -6.17 -9.48 -3.71
C THR A 95 -7.41 -8.80 -3.14
N VAL A 96 -7.98 -7.83 -3.87
CA VAL A 96 -9.25 -7.17 -3.53
C VAL A 96 -10.36 -8.22 -3.35
N ALA A 97 -10.53 -9.12 -4.32
CA ALA A 97 -11.54 -10.18 -4.28
C ALA A 97 -11.35 -11.11 -3.06
N ALA A 98 -10.11 -11.54 -2.80
CA ALA A 98 -9.83 -12.41 -1.67
C ALA A 98 -10.15 -11.74 -0.31
N ILE A 99 -9.76 -10.48 -0.13
CA ILE A 99 -10.05 -9.74 1.11
C ILE A 99 -11.57 -9.51 1.25
N SER A 100 -12.29 -9.24 0.16
CA SER A 100 -13.73 -8.97 0.18
C SER A 100 -14.57 -10.16 0.67
N ILE A 101 -14.05 -11.39 0.54
CA ILE A 101 -14.70 -12.61 1.03
C ILE A 101 -14.06 -13.16 2.32
N GLY A 102 -13.11 -12.42 2.93
CA GLY A 102 -12.44 -12.83 4.16
C GLY A 102 -11.43 -13.97 3.99
N LEU A 103 -10.89 -14.18 2.77
CA LEU A 103 -9.89 -15.22 2.52
C LEU A 103 -8.50 -14.77 3.01
N GLY A 104 -8.07 -15.30 4.14
CA GLY A 104 -6.78 -15.02 4.78
C GLY A 104 -5.77 -16.17 4.63
N ASP A 105 -5.58 -16.69 3.42
CA ASP A 105 -4.75 -17.87 3.10
C ASP A 105 -3.24 -17.58 3.03
N ASN A 106 -2.85 -16.33 3.16
CA ASN A 106 -1.47 -15.87 3.23
C ASN A 106 -1.35 -14.61 4.08
N LEU A 107 -0.12 -14.25 4.48
CA LEU A 107 0.12 -13.16 5.42
C LEU A 107 -0.40 -11.81 4.91
N LEU A 108 -0.26 -11.51 3.59
CA LEU A 108 -0.71 -10.23 3.01
C LEU A 108 -2.23 -10.05 3.14
N ARG A 109 -3.00 -11.09 2.84
CA ARG A 109 -4.46 -11.09 2.97
C ARG A 109 -4.88 -11.11 4.43
N ARG A 110 -4.15 -11.87 5.27
CA ARG A 110 -4.42 -11.97 6.70
C ARG A 110 -4.25 -10.63 7.43
N VAL A 111 -3.22 -9.83 7.12
CA VAL A 111 -3.05 -8.52 7.76
C VAL A 111 -4.16 -7.53 7.38
N ALA A 112 -4.72 -7.63 6.17
CA ALA A 112 -5.88 -6.85 5.77
C ALA A 112 -7.15 -7.28 6.54
N ASP A 113 -7.38 -8.59 6.68
CA ASP A 113 -8.48 -9.14 7.49
C ASP A 113 -8.35 -8.71 8.96
N VAL A 114 -7.14 -8.76 9.52
CA VAL A 114 -6.86 -8.25 10.88
C VAL A 114 -7.16 -6.76 10.98
N ALA A 115 -6.76 -5.95 10.01
CA ALA A 115 -7.05 -4.52 10.01
C ALA A 115 -8.56 -4.25 10.04
N LEU A 116 -9.35 -4.95 9.22
CA LEU A 116 -10.80 -4.82 9.18
C LEU A 116 -11.45 -5.24 10.51
N LYS A 117 -11.10 -6.43 11.04
CA LYS A 117 -11.71 -6.92 12.28
C LYS A 117 -11.38 -6.09 13.52
N GLU A 118 -10.18 -5.48 13.54
CA GLU A 118 -9.74 -4.60 14.62
C GLU A 118 -10.14 -3.13 14.39
N ARG A 119 -10.85 -2.85 13.29
CA ARG A 119 -11.27 -1.49 12.88
C ARG A 119 -10.11 -0.50 12.78
N ARG A 120 -8.97 -0.99 12.31
CA ARG A 120 -7.77 -0.20 12.04
C ARG A 120 -7.79 0.32 10.60
N LYS A 121 -7.05 1.39 10.33
CA LYS A 121 -6.92 1.94 8.97
C LYS A 121 -6.40 0.88 8.01
N LEU A 122 -7.19 0.59 6.98
CA LEU A 122 -6.81 -0.23 5.83
C LEU A 122 -6.97 0.60 4.56
N ILE A 123 -5.88 0.86 3.87
CA ILE A 123 -5.86 1.56 2.59
C ILE A 123 -5.53 0.55 1.49
N LEU A 124 -6.41 0.43 0.53
CA LEU A 124 -6.21 -0.38 -0.66
C LEU A 124 -5.99 0.54 -1.86
N VAL A 125 -4.90 0.34 -2.59
CA VAL A 125 -4.54 1.09 -3.79
C VAL A 125 -4.73 0.19 -5.01
N PRO A 126 -6.00 -0.08 -5.43
CA PRO A 126 -6.29 -1.01 -6.50
C PRO A 126 -5.87 -0.43 -7.84
N ARG A 127 -5.18 -1.27 -8.65
CA ARG A 127 -4.79 -0.89 -10.01
C ARG A 127 -5.32 -1.92 -11.01
N GLU A 128 -6.28 -1.49 -11.81
CA GLU A 128 -6.89 -2.26 -12.90
C GLU A 128 -7.60 -1.32 -13.87
N SER A 129 -7.60 -1.66 -15.15
CA SER A 129 -8.34 -0.93 -16.18
C SER A 129 -8.58 -1.84 -17.40
N PRO A 130 -9.84 -1.96 -17.93
CA PRO A 130 -11.10 -1.46 -17.35
C PRO A 130 -11.54 -2.28 -16.12
N LEU A 131 -12.50 -1.76 -15.35
CA LEU A 131 -13.15 -2.49 -14.26
C LEU A 131 -14.46 -3.10 -14.76
N HIS A 132 -14.73 -4.37 -14.39
CA HIS A 132 -16.03 -5.02 -14.60
C HIS A 132 -16.83 -5.06 -13.29
N SER A 133 -18.09 -5.47 -13.36
CA SER A 133 -19.04 -5.43 -12.23
C SER A 133 -18.52 -6.13 -10.97
N ILE A 134 -17.92 -7.32 -11.09
CA ILE A 134 -17.38 -8.06 -9.93
C ILE A 134 -16.26 -7.29 -9.25
N HIS A 135 -15.41 -6.57 -10.00
CA HIS A 135 -14.40 -5.68 -9.41
C HIS A 135 -15.07 -4.58 -8.59
N LEU A 136 -16.07 -3.91 -9.16
CA LEU A 136 -16.79 -2.80 -8.52
C LEU A 136 -17.55 -3.27 -7.28
N GLU A 137 -18.20 -4.43 -7.33
CA GLU A 137 -18.91 -5.03 -6.19
C GLU A 137 -17.95 -5.35 -5.03
N ASN A 138 -16.78 -5.94 -5.32
CA ASN A 138 -15.77 -6.23 -4.31
C ASN A 138 -15.20 -4.95 -3.67
N LEU A 139 -14.94 -3.91 -4.47
CA LEU A 139 -14.49 -2.60 -3.97
C LEU A 139 -15.55 -1.95 -3.10
N LEU A 140 -16.82 -1.97 -3.55
CA LEU A 140 -17.95 -1.45 -2.78
C LEU A 140 -18.08 -2.16 -1.42
N LYS A 141 -18.04 -3.49 -1.42
CA LYS A 141 -18.13 -4.30 -0.21
C LYS A 141 -17.02 -3.96 0.79
N LEU A 142 -15.77 -3.80 0.31
CA LEU A 142 -14.64 -3.43 1.17
C LEU A 142 -14.77 -2.01 1.71
N SER A 143 -15.22 -1.07 0.89
CA SER A 143 -15.49 0.31 1.32
C SER A 143 -16.57 0.36 2.40
N GLN A 144 -17.65 -0.37 2.25
CA GLN A 144 -18.73 -0.47 3.27
C GLN A 144 -18.24 -1.08 4.58
N ASN A 145 -17.20 -1.93 4.54
CA ASN A 145 -16.57 -2.54 5.72
C ASN A 145 -15.41 -1.71 6.30
N GLY A 146 -15.23 -0.47 5.82
CA GLY A 146 -14.28 0.50 6.41
C GLY A 146 -12.90 0.54 5.76
N ALA A 147 -12.66 -0.20 4.67
CA ALA A 147 -11.44 -0.03 3.89
C ALA A 147 -11.51 1.27 3.08
N ILE A 148 -10.40 2.01 3.05
CA ILE A 148 -10.25 3.18 2.17
C ILE A 148 -9.79 2.67 0.81
N ILE A 149 -10.59 2.92 -0.22
CA ILE A 149 -10.28 2.55 -1.60
C ILE A 149 -9.68 3.77 -2.29
N LEU A 150 -8.38 3.69 -2.61
CA LEU A 150 -7.62 4.78 -3.23
C LEU A 150 -7.01 4.30 -4.56
N PRO A 151 -7.75 4.28 -5.66
CA PRO A 151 -7.15 4.00 -6.96
C PRO A 151 -6.06 5.05 -7.28
N PRO A 152 -4.92 4.65 -7.87
CA PRO A 152 -3.80 5.56 -8.13
C PRO A 152 -4.08 6.43 -9.37
N MET A 153 -5.04 7.35 -9.24
CA MET A 153 -5.48 8.23 -10.31
C MET A 153 -4.69 9.54 -10.28
N PRO A 154 -4.03 9.95 -11.38
CA PRO A 154 -3.33 11.22 -11.46
C PRO A 154 -4.26 12.42 -11.29
N MET A 155 -3.83 13.41 -10.54
CA MET A 155 -4.53 14.68 -10.35
C MET A 155 -4.08 15.70 -11.41
N TRP A 156 -4.67 15.63 -12.61
CA TRP A 156 -4.27 16.40 -13.79
C TRP A 156 -4.35 17.92 -13.61
N TYR A 157 -5.20 18.42 -12.72
CA TYR A 157 -5.32 19.85 -12.44
C TYR A 157 -4.07 20.46 -11.78
N PHE A 158 -3.19 19.63 -11.17
CA PHE A 158 -1.89 20.06 -10.68
C PHE A 158 -0.80 20.08 -11.76
N LYS A 159 -1.14 19.74 -13.01
CA LYS A 159 -0.25 19.76 -14.19
C LYS A 159 1.07 19.02 -13.95
N PRO A 160 1.04 17.73 -13.56
CA PRO A 160 2.26 16.95 -13.32
C PRO A 160 3.10 16.91 -14.60
N GLN A 161 4.42 17.10 -14.48
CA GLN A 161 5.36 17.12 -15.60
C GLN A 161 6.16 15.81 -15.69
N THR A 162 6.25 15.09 -14.57
CA THR A 162 7.04 13.86 -14.45
C THR A 162 6.22 12.73 -13.81
N ILE A 163 6.70 11.50 -13.97
CA ILE A 163 6.14 10.34 -13.25
C ILE A 163 6.34 10.52 -11.74
N GLU A 164 7.44 11.17 -11.34
CA GLU A 164 7.70 11.45 -9.93
C GLU A 164 6.65 12.39 -9.33
N ASP A 165 6.20 13.41 -10.05
CA ASP A 165 5.12 14.29 -9.59
C ASP A 165 3.85 13.50 -9.29
N ILE A 166 3.45 12.59 -10.19
CA ILE A 166 2.28 11.73 -10.02
C ILE A 166 2.46 10.79 -8.82
N THR A 167 3.66 10.20 -8.71
CA THR A 167 4.00 9.29 -7.60
C THR A 167 3.94 10.01 -6.26
N ASN A 168 4.50 11.21 -6.18
CA ASN A 168 4.50 12.04 -4.98
C ASN A 168 3.08 12.43 -4.56
N ASP A 169 2.23 12.87 -5.49
CA ASP A 169 0.84 13.24 -5.20
C ASP A 169 0.03 12.05 -4.63
N ILE A 170 0.17 10.85 -5.22
CA ILE A 170 -0.53 9.65 -4.76
C ILE A 170 0.00 9.20 -3.38
N VAL A 171 1.31 9.17 -3.19
CA VAL A 171 1.93 8.77 -1.91
C VAL A 171 1.62 9.81 -0.83
N GLY A 172 1.67 11.11 -1.16
CA GLY A 172 1.24 12.17 -0.26
C GLY A 172 -0.19 11.97 0.22
N LYS A 173 -1.10 11.59 -0.68
CA LYS A 173 -2.49 11.26 -0.31
C LYS A 173 -2.59 10.05 0.63
N ILE A 174 -1.77 9.01 0.41
CA ILE A 174 -1.71 7.86 1.33
C ILE A 174 -1.26 8.32 2.72
N LEU A 175 -0.21 9.14 2.80
CA LEU A 175 0.31 9.65 4.07
C LEU A 175 -0.74 10.48 4.82
N SER A 176 -1.44 11.38 4.13
CA SER A 176 -2.51 12.18 4.73
C SER A 176 -3.68 11.33 5.25
N LEU A 177 -4.05 10.27 4.53
CA LEU A 177 -5.05 9.30 5.00
C LEU A 177 -4.61 8.52 6.24
N LEU A 178 -3.30 8.42 6.48
CA LEU A 178 -2.71 7.85 7.69
C LEU A 178 -2.53 8.86 8.83
N ASP A 179 -3.02 10.11 8.68
CA ASP A 179 -2.79 11.24 9.58
C ASP A 179 -1.29 11.53 9.77
N ILE A 180 -0.52 11.43 8.69
CA ILE A 180 0.90 11.77 8.64
C ILE A 180 1.05 13.09 7.89
N GLU A 181 1.56 14.11 8.57
CA GLU A 181 1.92 15.38 7.95
C GLU A 181 3.03 15.17 6.92
N ASN A 182 2.84 15.71 5.71
CA ASN A 182 3.78 15.55 4.61
C ASN A 182 3.73 16.73 3.65
N ASN A 183 4.78 16.90 2.84
CA ASN A 183 4.89 17.94 1.83
C ASN A 183 4.72 17.41 0.39
N LEU A 184 4.30 16.15 0.24
CA LEU A 184 4.11 15.51 -1.07
C LEU A 184 2.72 15.77 -1.63
N GLU A 185 1.69 15.80 -0.77
CA GLU A 185 0.32 16.08 -1.19
C GLU A 185 0.17 17.55 -1.56
N LYS A 186 -0.23 17.81 -2.80
CA LYS A 186 -0.60 19.16 -3.23
C LYS A 186 -2.01 19.47 -2.76
N VAL A 187 -2.17 20.60 -2.09
CA VAL A 187 -3.48 21.09 -1.64
C VAL A 187 -4.08 21.98 -2.72
N TRP A 188 -5.32 21.71 -3.11
CA TRP A 188 -6.05 22.61 -4.02
C TRP A 188 -6.34 23.92 -3.33
N THR A 189 -5.72 24.99 -3.81
CA THR A 189 -6.02 26.37 -3.44
C THR A 189 -6.72 27.03 -4.62
N ASN A 190 -7.75 27.84 -4.36
CA ASN A 190 -8.43 28.57 -5.43
C ASN A 190 -7.38 29.32 -6.29
N PRO A 191 -7.46 29.22 -7.63
CA PRO A 191 -6.64 30.08 -8.47
C PRO A 191 -6.97 31.53 -8.13
N ALA A 192 -5.92 32.33 -7.93
CA ALA A 192 -6.04 33.77 -7.70
C ALA A 192 -6.56 34.46 -8.95
#